data_6d4e8c3b1ade2dfef87a0e2e032ebc21
#
_entry.id   6d4e8c3b1ade2dfef87a0e2e032ebc21
#
_cell.length_a   1.000
_cell.length_b   1.000
_cell.length_c   1.000
_cell.angle_alpha   90.00
_cell.angle_beta   90.00
_cell.angle_gamma   90.00
#
_symmetry.space_group_name_H-M   'P 1'
#
loop_
_entity.id
_entity.type
_entity.pdbx_description
1 polymer ?
#
loop_
_entity_poly.entity_id
_entity_poly.type
_entity_poly.pdbx_seq_one_letter_code
_entity_poly.pdbx_strand_id
1 'polypeptide(L)'
;MLSLRAKWEIAGAVIGLLGILVIAGALREARQDAAKLKATLASQQVVVADATKRETTRDDQAKATVETIEKAEKAVQTPTQAIRAIRASIPLPVPITVEHAVPGATAPAPGALPDAPVANLPTQDLKALADFGAACQECKVQLAAAQADKADDAVKLAAVTKERDAAVTVAKGGSKWQHIKRAAKWTAIGLGIGALGGVAAVCGTGHCK
;
A
#
# COMPACT_ATOMS: atom_id res chain seq x y z
N MET A 1 -2.28 64.32 33.10
CA MET A 1 -1.12 63.42 33.34
C MET A 1 -1.63 62.18 34.02
N LEU A 2 -1.51 61.01 33.39
CA LEU A 2 -1.92 59.73 34.00
C LEU A 2 -0.99 59.39 35.15
N SER A 3 -1.56 59.00 36.33
CA SER A 3 -0.79 58.60 37.48
C SER A 3 0.09 57.36 37.16
N LEU A 4 1.21 57.26 37.83
CA LEU A 4 2.14 56.13 37.62
C LEU A 4 1.45 54.78 37.78
N ARG A 5 0.52 54.64 38.71
CA ARG A 5 -0.33 53.46 38.91
C ARG A 5 -1.18 53.11 37.67
N ALA A 6 -1.84 54.06 37.06
CA ALA A 6 -2.66 53.85 35.87
C ALA A 6 -1.83 53.36 34.67
N LYS A 7 -0.58 53.81 34.54
CA LYS A 7 0.35 53.29 33.50
C LYS A 7 0.71 51.84 33.70
N TRP A 8 0.94 51.39 34.94
CA TRP A 8 1.23 49.98 35.24
C TRP A 8 0.01 49.06 35.05
N GLU A 9 -1.18 49.53 35.39
CA GLU A 9 -2.41 48.76 35.16
C GLU A 9 -2.68 48.56 33.65
N ILE A 10 -2.48 49.59 32.85
CA ILE A 10 -2.62 49.52 31.40
C ILE A 10 -1.54 48.58 30.80
N ALA A 11 -0.30 48.68 31.23
CA ALA A 11 0.77 47.78 30.76
C ALA A 11 0.51 46.32 31.11
N GLY A 12 0.01 46.04 32.31
CA GLY A 12 -0.38 44.69 32.74
C GLY A 12 -1.53 44.13 31.94
N ALA A 13 -2.55 44.97 31.67
CA ALA A 13 -3.68 44.54 30.82
C ALA A 13 -3.27 44.23 29.38
N VAL A 14 -2.40 45.02 28.77
CA VAL A 14 -1.88 44.79 27.42
C VAL A 14 -1.05 43.50 27.36
N ILE A 15 -0.18 43.24 28.34
CA ILE A 15 0.62 42.01 28.42
C ILE A 15 -0.31 40.78 28.58
N GLY A 16 -1.30 40.89 29.45
CA GLY A 16 -2.31 39.83 29.64
C GLY A 16 -3.06 39.52 28.36
N LEU A 17 -3.50 40.55 27.64
CA LEU A 17 -4.25 40.37 26.37
C LEU A 17 -3.37 39.74 25.27
N LEU A 18 -2.11 40.16 25.17
CA LEU A 18 -1.13 39.53 24.27
C LEU A 18 -0.88 38.07 24.64
N GLY A 19 -0.79 37.74 25.90
CA GLY A 19 -0.65 36.37 26.40
C GLY A 19 -1.85 35.47 25.95
N ILE A 20 -3.06 35.99 26.12
CA ILE A 20 -4.28 35.28 25.69
C ILE A 20 -4.28 35.05 24.18
N LEU A 21 -3.92 36.04 23.37
CA LEU A 21 -3.86 35.92 21.90
C LEU A 21 -2.82 34.87 21.46
N VAL A 22 -1.67 34.80 22.13
CA VAL A 22 -0.63 33.80 21.85
C VAL A 22 -1.13 32.39 22.16
N ILE A 23 -1.78 32.20 23.32
CA ILE A 23 -2.34 30.91 23.71
C ILE A 23 -3.46 30.50 22.74
N ALA A 24 -4.35 31.40 22.39
CA ALA A 24 -5.43 31.15 21.44
C ALA A 24 -4.87 30.77 20.05
N GLY A 25 -3.81 31.43 19.60
CA GLY A 25 -3.11 31.09 18.36
C GLY A 25 -2.50 29.68 18.40
N ALA A 26 -1.82 29.32 19.48
CA ALA A 26 -1.23 28.01 19.66
C ALA A 26 -2.28 26.89 19.69
N LEU A 27 -3.42 27.13 20.35
CA LEU A 27 -4.54 26.18 20.38
C LEU A 27 -5.16 25.98 19.00
N ARG A 28 -5.28 27.06 18.20
CA ARG A 28 -5.78 26.94 16.81
C ARG A 28 -4.83 26.14 15.94
N GLU A 29 -3.52 26.36 16.02
CA GLU A 29 -2.51 25.59 15.30
C GLU A 29 -2.58 24.11 15.68
N ALA A 30 -2.63 23.79 16.98
CA ALA A 30 -2.75 22.41 17.45
C ALA A 30 -4.02 21.71 16.95
N ARG A 31 -5.16 22.40 16.91
CA ARG A 31 -6.41 21.85 16.36
C ARG A 31 -6.32 21.61 14.84
N GLN A 32 -5.67 22.51 14.11
CA GLN A 32 -5.46 22.33 12.67
C GLN A 32 -4.54 21.14 12.38
N ASP A 33 -3.47 20.97 13.14
CA ASP A 33 -2.56 19.84 12.98
C ASP A 33 -3.25 18.51 13.32
N ALA A 34 -4.07 18.49 14.38
CA ALA A 34 -4.88 17.33 14.72
C ALA A 34 -5.93 17.01 13.63
N ALA A 35 -6.56 18.01 13.03
CA ALA A 35 -7.51 17.81 11.93
C ALA A 35 -6.81 17.25 10.68
N LYS A 36 -5.63 17.78 10.32
CA LYS A 36 -4.82 17.27 9.22
C LYS A 36 -4.40 15.82 9.44
N LEU A 37 -3.96 15.49 10.67
CA LEU A 37 -3.62 14.11 11.02
C LEU A 37 -4.82 13.19 10.85
N LYS A 38 -5.99 13.55 11.38
CA LYS A 38 -7.23 12.77 11.21
C LYS A 38 -7.58 12.56 9.74
N ALA A 39 -7.47 13.61 8.91
CA ALA A 39 -7.74 13.50 7.47
C ALA A 39 -6.73 12.56 6.78
N THR A 40 -5.45 12.64 7.14
CA THR A 40 -4.42 11.73 6.61
C THR A 40 -4.69 10.28 7.03
N LEU A 41 -5.01 10.03 8.30
CA LEU A 41 -5.36 8.70 8.80
C LEU A 41 -6.58 8.13 8.06
N ALA A 42 -7.65 8.91 7.93
CA ALA A 42 -8.84 8.49 7.21
C ALA A 42 -8.54 8.13 5.73
N SER A 43 -7.74 8.94 5.05
CA SER A 43 -7.34 8.65 3.66
C SER A 43 -6.49 7.37 3.54
N GLN A 44 -5.57 7.13 4.48
CA GLN A 44 -4.76 5.90 4.47
C GLN A 44 -5.60 4.65 4.80
N GLN A 45 -6.56 4.75 5.72
CA GLN A 45 -7.48 3.66 6.01
C GLN A 45 -8.29 3.24 4.78
N VAL A 46 -8.76 4.20 3.97
CA VAL A 46 -9.45 3.89 2.70
C VAL A 46 -8.51 3.15 1.74
N VAL A 47 -7.27 3.58 1.60
CA VAL A 47 -6.28 2.91 0.72
C VAL A 47 -6.02 1.48 1.17
N VAL A 48 -5.86 1.24 2.48
CA VAL A 48 -5.66 -0.10 3.05
C VAL A 48 -6.90 -0.96 2.84
N ALA A 49 -8.10 -0.42 3.09
CA ALA A 49 -9.35 -1.15 2.90
C ALA A 49 -9.57 -1.55 1.43
N ASP A 50 -9.28 -0.65 0.49
CA ASP A 50 -9.38 -0.94 -0.94
C ASP A 50 -8.38 -2.01 -1.39
N ALA A 51 -7.14 -1.96 -0.89
CA ALA A 51 -6.14 -2.99 -1.15
C ALA A 51 -6.59 -4.35 -0.63
N THR A 52 -7.08 -4.43 0.61
CA THR A 52 -7.60 -5.66 1.21
C THR A 52 -8.80 -6.21 0.46
N LYS A 53 -9.70 -5.34 -0.02
CA LYS A 53 -10.84 -5.76 -0.84
C LYS A 53 -10.39 -6.35 -2.18
N ARG A 54 -9.36 -5.79 -2.82
CA ARG A 54 -8.81 -6.36 -4.06
C ARG A 54 -8.19 -7.72 -3.83
N GLU A 55 -7.45 -7.92 -2.74
CA GLU A 55 -6.88 -9.22 -2.36
C GLU A 55 -7.97 -10.27 -2.16
N THR A 56 -8.97 -9.97 -1.31
CA THR A 56 -10.09 -10.90 -1.08
C THR A 56 -10.80 -11.28 -2.39
N THR A 57 -11.03 -10.32 -3.26
CA THR A 57 -11.67 -10.58 -4.56
C THR A 57 -10.79 -11.48 -5.45
N ARG A 58 -9.47 -11.28 -5.46
CA ARG A 58 -8.54 -12.14 -6.22
C ARG A 58 -8.44 -13.54 -5.63
N ASP A 59 -8.39 -13.67 -4.32
CA ASP A 59 -8.37 -14.95 -3.64
C ASP A 59 -9.63 -15.78 -3.97
N ASP A 60 -10.79 -15.15 -3.96
CA ASP A 60 -12.04 -15.79 -4.31
C ASP A 60 -12.06 -16.22 -5.79
N GLN A 61 -11.54 -15.36 -6.69
CA GLN A 61 -11.41 -15.69 -8.11
C GLN A 61 -10.39 -16.80 -8.35
N ALA A 62 -9.25 -16.76 -7.65
CA ALA A 62 -8.23 -17.80 -7.73
C ALA A 62 -8.79 -19.16 -7.27
N LYS A 63 -9.47 -19.19 -6.14
CA LYS A 63 -10.15 -20.40 -5.63
C LYS A 63 -11.16 -20.95 -6.62
N ALA A 64 -12.06 -20.11 -7.15
CA ALA A 64 -13.04 -20.53 -8.13
C ALA A 64 -12.39 -21.08 -9.41
N THR A 65 -11.25 -20.50 -9.84
CA THR A 65 -10.51 -20.97 -10.99
C THR A 65 -9.85 -22.32 -10.70
N VAL A 66 -9.21 -22.50 -9.54
CA VAL A 66 -8.61 -23.77 -9.10
C VAL A 66 -9.68 -24.85 -9.02
N GLU A 67 -10.83 -24.59 -8.40
CA GLU A 67 -11.95 -25.54 -8.36
C GLU A 67 -12.43 -25.94 -9.76
N THR A 68 -12.39 -25.03 -10.72
CA THR A 68 -12.77 -25.32 -12.10
C THR A 68 -11.74 -26.23 -12.76
N ILE A 69 -10.44 -26.00 -12.52
CA ILE A 69 -9.34 -26.85 -13.00
C ILE A 69 -9.45 -28.25 -12.41
N GLU A 70 -9.65 -28.38 -11.10
CA GLU A 70 -9.82 -29.66 -10.42
C GLU A 70 -11.04 -30.44 -10.94
N LYS A 71 -12.16 -29.75 -11.18
CA LYS A 71 -13.34 -30.40 -11.81
C LYS A 71 -13.04 -30.87 -13.21
N ALA A 72 -12.33 -30.09 -14.00
CA ALA A 72 -11.90 -30.48 -15.34
C ALA A 72 -10.95 -31.68 -15.31
N GLU A 73 -9.98 -31.70 -14.37
CA GLU A 73 -9.07 -32.84 -14.16
C GLU A 73 -9.83 -34.12 -13.81
N LYS A 74 -10.74 -34.05 -12.84
CA LYS A 74 -11.60 -35.22 -12.46
C LYS A 74 -12.50 -35.72 -13.59
N ALA A 75 -12.85 -34.88 -14.56
CA ALA A 75 -13.63 -35.20 -15.72
C ALA A 75 -12.83 -35.96 -16.81
N VAL A 76 -11.48 -35.97 -16.71
CA VAL A 76 -10.61 -36.66 -17.66
C VAL A 76 -10.63 -38.17 -17.41
N GLN A 77 -11.50 -38.91 -18.09
CA GLN A 77 -11.68 -40.36 -17.96
C GLN A 77 -11.18 -41.14 -19.18
N THR A 78 -11.03 -40.48 -20.33
CA THR A 78 -10.66 -41.13 -21.58
C THR A 78 -9.38 -40.54 -22.18
N PRO A 79 -8.61 -41.31 -22.95
CA PRO A 79 -7.42 -40.82 -23.65
C PRO A 79 -7.69 -39.58 -24.52
N THR A 80 -8.82 -39.55 -25.20
CA THR A 80 -9.21 -38.41 -26.05
C THR A 80 -9.45 -37.14 -25.21
N GLN A 81 -10.04 -37.27 -24.02
CA GLN A 81 -10.22 -36.15 -23.08
C GLN A 81 -8.86 -35.70 -22.52
N ALA A 82 -7.98 -36.65 -22.20
CA ALA A 82 -6.62 -36.32 -21.74
C ALA A 82 -5.84 -35.50 -22.78
N ILE A 83 -5.85 -35.92 -24.06
CA ILE A 83 -5.20 -35.15 -25.14
C ILE A 83 -5.76 -33.73 -25.25
N ARG A 84 -7.09 -33.59 -25.16
CA ARG A 84 -7.73 -32.28 -25.20
C ARG A 84 -7.32 -31.41 -24.03
N ALA A 85 -7.24 -31.98 -22.83
CA ALA A 85 -6.79 -31.27 -21.61
C ALA A 85 -5.33 -30.85 -21.73
N ILE A 86 -4.43 -31.73 -22.21
CA ILE A 86 -3.00 -31.41 -22.44
C ILE A 86 -2.88 -30.25 -23.43
N ARG A 87 -3.57 -30.30 -24.56
CA ARG A 87 -3.54 -29.24 -25.57
C ARG A 87 -4.06 -27.90 -25.05
N ALA A 88 -5.00 -27.91 -24.13
CA ALA A 88 -5.52 -26.70 -23.47
C ALA A 88 -4.55 -26.15 -22.44
N SER A 89 -3.75 -27.00 -21.80
CA SER A 89 -2.82 -26.65 -20.72
C SER A 89 -1.44 -26.23 -21.21
N ILE A 90 -0.95 -26.91 -22.25
CA ILE A 90 0.41 -26.77 -22.76
C ILE A 90 0.35 -26.40 -24.25
N PRO A 91 0.87 -25.23 -24.66
CA PRO A 91 0.99 -24.89 -26.07
C PRO A 91 2.07 -25.78 -26.71
N LEU A 92 1.65 -26.88 -27.32
CA LEU A 92 2.56 -27.82 -27.98
C LEU A 92 2.74 -27.40 -29.45
N PRO A 93 3.99 -27.31 -29.92
CA PRO A 93 4.27 -26.96 -31.30
C PRO A 93 3.93 -28.08 -32.31
N VAL A 94 3.74 -29.29 -31.80
CA VAL A 94 3.43 -30.49 -32.61
C VAL A 94 2.14 -31.17 -32.09
N PRO A 95 1.25 -31.63 -32.95
CA PRO A 95 0.05 -32.37 -32.51
C PRO A 95 0.45 -33.70 -31.87
N ILE A 96 -0.06 -33.96 -30.68
CA ILE A 96 0.04 -35.30 -30.05
C ILE A 96 -0.94 -36.23 -30.77
N THR A 97 -0.44 -37.31 -31.33
CA THR A 97 -1.26 -38.43 -31.81
C THR A 97 -1.09 -39.60 -30.86
N VAL A 98 -2.17 -40.29 -30.55
CA VAL A 98 -2.12 -41.51 -29.76
C VAL A 98 -2.03 -42.66 -30.75
N GLU A 99 -0.93 -43.39 -30.65
CA GLU A 99 -0.84 -44.67 -31.35
C GLU A 99 -1.75 -45.66 -30.63
N HIS A 100 -2.88 -45.99 -31.24
CA HIS A 100 -3.59 -47.18 -30.84
C HIS A 100 -2.71 -48.34 -31.29
N ALA A 101 -2.14 -49.09 -30.35
CA ALA A 101 -1.52 -50.34 -30.65
C ALA A 101 -2.60 -51.26 -31.26
N VAL A 102 -2.72 -51.21 -32.56
CA VAL A 102 -3.50 -52.22 -33.31
C VAL A 102 -2.59 -53.44 -33.43
N PRO A 103 -2.94 -54.59 -32.81
CA PRO A 103 -2.19 -55.80 -33.00
C PRO A 103 -2.30 -56.17 -34.48
N GLY A 104 -1.20 -56.03 -35.25
CA GLY A 104 -1.16 -56.39 -36.65
C GLY A 104 -0.95 -55.26 -37.66
N ALA A 105 -0.60 -54.04 -37.23
CA ALA A 105 -0.25 -52.99 -38.18
C ALA A 105 1.03 -53.30 -38.95
N THR A 106 0.86 -53.63 -40.23
CA THR A 106 1.94 -53.79 -41.22
C THR A 106 2.72 -52.49 -41.35
N ALA A 107 4.03 -52.57 -41.44
CA ALA A 107 4.95 -51.46 -41.63
C ALA A 107 4.48 -50.49 -42.73
N PRO A 108 4.68 -49.16 -42.59
CA PRO A 108 4.27 -48.18 -43.57
C PRO A 108 4.98 -48.45 -44.91
N ALA A 109 4.23 -48.24 -45.99
CA ALA A 109 4.70 -48.41 -47.36
C ALA A 109 5.93 -47.51 -47.64
N PRO A 110 6.94 -48.01 -48.36
CA PRO A 110 8.12 -47.22 -48.71
C PRO A 110 7.71 -46.11 -49.69
N GLY A 111 7.78 -44.85 -49.23
CA GLY A 111 7.46 -43.68 -50.06
C GLY A 111 6.69 -42.57 -49.34
N ALA A 112 6.29 -42.73 -48.09
CA ALA A 112 5.73 -41.63 -47.30
C ALA A 112 6.85 -40.64 -46.94
N LEU A 113 6.63 -39.37 -47.27
CA LEU A 113 7.45 -38.25 -46.79
C LEU A 113 7.68 -38.38 -45.26
N PRO A 114 8.87 -38.04 -44.74
CA PRO A 114 9.11 -38.10 -43.31
C PRO A 114 8.08 -37.19 -42.64
N ASP A 115 7.11 -37.80 -42.01
CA ASP A 115 6.09 -37.11 -41.22
C ASP A 115 6.79 -36.29 -40.14
N ALA A 116 6.28 -35.10 -39.91
CA ALA A 116 6.70 -34.26 -38.80
C ALA A 116 6.78 -35.13 -37.50
N PRO A 117 7.77 -34.91 -36.63
CA PRO A 117 7.96 -35.75 -35.47
C PRO A 117 6.70 -35.82 -34.62
N VAL A 118 6.09 -36.98 -34.60
CA VAL A 118 4.90 -37.27 -33.81
C VAL A 118 5.33 -37.87 -32.50
N ALA A 119 5.01 -37.19 -31.40
CA ALA A 119 5.30 -37.74 -30.09
C ALA A 119 4.29 -38.84 -29.76
N ASN A 120 4.71 -40.10 -29.87
CA ASN A 120 3.91 -41.25 -29.46
C ASN A 120 3.98 -41.38 -27.92
N LEU A 121 2.89 -41.03 -27.24
CA LEU A 121 2.77 -41.19 -25.80
C LEU A 121 1.95 -42.47 -25.47
N PRO A 122 2.47 -43.32 -24.57
CA PRO A 122 1.68 -44.46 -24.07
C PRO A 122 0.38 -43.95 -23.44
N THR A 123 -0.71 -44.68 -23.65
CA THR A 123 -2.04 -44.28 -23.11
C THR A 123 -2.07 -44.15 -21.60
N GLN A 124 -1.24 -44.91 -20.89
CA GLN A 124 -1.12 -44.83 -19.43
C GLN A 124 -0.47 -43.50 -18.94
N ASP A 125 0.39 -42.88 -19.75
CA ASP A 125 1.12 -41.66 -19.37
C ASP A 125 0.30 -40.39 -19.72
N LEU A 126 -0.73 -40.53 -20.58
CA LEU A 126 -1.59 -39.40 -20.97
C LEU A 126 -2.32 -38.79 -19.77
N LYS A 127 -2.83 -39.63 -18.85
CA LYS A 127 -3.48 -39.11 -17.65
C LYS A 127 -2.50 -38.35 -16.76
N ALA A 128 -1.34 -38.94 -16.48
CA ALA A 128 -0.33 -38.31 -15.67
C ALA A 128 0.14 -36.95 -16.24
N LEU A 129 0.24 -36.85 -17.58
CA LEU A 129 0.59 -35.61 -18.26
C LEU A 129 -0.55 -34.57 -18.20
N ALA A 130 -1.79 -35.00 -18.28
CA ALA A 130 -2.96 -34.11 -18.12
C ALA A 130 -3.04 -33.57 -16.69
N ASP A 131 -2.86 -34.43 -15.69
CA ASP A 131 -2.84 -34.07 -14.27
C ASP A 131 -1.68 -33.10 -13.98
N PHE A 132 -0.50 -33.34 -14.54
CA PHE A 132 0.62 -32.38 -14.46
C PHE A 132 0.32 -31.06 -15.11
N GLY A 133 -0.35 -31.05 -16.26
CA GLY A 133 -0.82 -29.83 -16.94
C GLY A 133 -1.79 -29.02 -16.08
N ALA A 134 -2.72 -29.69 -15.41
CA ALA A 134 -3.66 -29.07 -14.46
C ALA A 134 -2.91 -28.45 -13.27
N ALA A 135 -2.03 -29.20 -12.63
CA ALA A 135 -1.21 -28.70 -11.51
C ALA A 135 -0.35 -27.47 -11.90
N CYS A 136 0.19 -27.47 -13.14
CA CYS A 136 0.90 -26.29 -13.65
C CYS A 136 -0.01 -25.08 -13.83
N GLN A 137 -1.27 -25.27 -14.26
CA GLN A 137 -2.24 -24.17 -14.38
C GLN A 137 -2.63 -23.64 -13.00
N GLU A 138 -2.89 -24.49 -12.03
CA GLU A 138 -3.14 -24.09 -10.64
C GLU A 138 -1.99 -23.27 -10.07
N CYS A 139 -0.76 -23.76 -10.25
CA CYS A 139 0.44 -23.03 -9.81
C CYS A 139 0.54 -21.64 -10.47
N LYS A 140 0.22 -21.51 -11.76
CA LYS A 140 0.20 -20.21 -12.45
C LYS A 140 -0.86 -19.28 -11.88
N VAL A 141 -2.04 -19.77 -11.57
CA VAL A 141 -3.13 -18.97 -10.98
C VAL A 141 -2.71 -18.48 -9.59
N GLN A 142 -2.18 -19.36 -8.75
CA GLN A 142 -1.71 -19.01 -7.42
C GLN A 142 -0.53 -18.02 -7.46
N LEU A 143 0.42 -18.22 -8.37
CA LEU A 143 1.54 -17.32 -8.56
C LEU A 143 1.08 -15.92 -8.99
N ALA A 144 0.14 -15.84 -9.93
CA ALA A 144 -0.41 -14.58 -10.39
C ALA A 144 -1.14 -13.83 -9.26
N ALA A 145 -1.92 -14.54 -8.43
CA ALA A 145 -2.56 -13.98 -7.26
C ALA A 145 -1.50 -13.45 -6.26
N ALA A 146 -0.52 -14.27 -5.89
CA ALA A 146 0.54 -13.88 -4.94
C ALA A 146 1.39 -12.68 -5.43
N GLN A 147 1.66 -12.59 -6.73
CA GLN A 147 2.37 -11.43 -7.30
C GLN A 147 1.55 -10.15 -7.20
N ALA A 148 0.24 -10.22 -7.42
CA ALA A 148 -0.65 -9.09 -7.30
C ALA A 148 -0.84 -8.69 -5.82
N ASP A 149 -0.90 -9.66 -4.90
CA ASP A 149 -0.97 -9.40 -3.44
C ASP A 149 0.29 -8.72 -2.95
N LYS A 150 1.46 -9.11 -3.43
CA LYS A 150 2.72 -8.42 -3.12
C LYS A 150 2.67 -6.94 -3.53
N ALA A 151 2.02 -6.59 -4.63
CA ALA A 151 1.86 -5.21 -5.06
C ALA A 151 0.92 -4.44 -4.10
N ASP A 152 -0.19 -5.05 -3.67
CA ASP A 152 -1.10 -4.44 -2.71
C ASP A 152 -0.47 -4.34 -1.31
N ASP A 153 0.33 -5.31 -0.88
CA ASP A 153 1.10 -5.23 0.36
C ASP A 153 2.09 -4.07 0.36
N ALA A 154 2.74 -3.80 -0.78
CA ALA A 154 3.61 -2.63 -0.92
C ALA A 154 2.81 -1.32 -0.75
N VAL A 155 1.58 -1.25 -1.28
CA VAL A 155 0.68 -0.10 -1.10
C VAL A 155 0.27 0.06 0.36
N LYS A 156 -0.11 -1.04 1.04
CA LYS A 156 -0.44 -1.04 2.48
C LYS A 156 0.74 -0.57 3.32
N LEU A 157 1.94 -1.10 3.05
CA LEU A 157 3.15 -0.71 3.77
C LEU A 157 3.47 0.77 3.58
N ALA A 158 3.32 1.30 2.36
CA ALA A 158 3.50 2.72 2.09
C ALA A 158 2.47 3.59 2.84
N ALA A 159 1.21 3.12 2.93
CA ALA A 159 0.15 3.80 3.68
C ALA A 159 0.48 3.86 5.17
N VAL A 160 0.84 2.72 5.79
CA VAL A 160 1.22 2.64 7.21
C VAL A 160 2.47 3.46 7.52
N THR A 161 3.44 3.49 6.60
CA THR A 161 4.65 4.32 6.75
C THR A 161 4.31 5.80 6.77
N LYS A 162 3.43 6.27 5.88
CA LYS A 162 2.95 7.66 5.87
C LYS A 162 2.19 8.00 7.15
N GLU A 163 1.36 7.09 7.64
CA GLU A 163 0.63 7.24 8.91
C GLU A 163 1.60 7.41 10.07
N ARG A 164 2.59 6.51 10.20
CA ARG A 164 3.64 6.60 11.21
C ARG A 164 4.40 7.92 11.13
N ASP A 165 4.83 8.32 9.93
CA ASP A 165 5.63 9.53 9.75
C ASP A 165 4.81 10.80 10.06
N ALA A 166 3.52 10.81 9.72
CA ALA A 166 2.59 11.87 10.12
C ALA A 166 2.43 11.94 11.64
N ALA A 167 2.22 10.79 12.30
CA ALA A 167 2.11 10.71 13.75
C ALA A 167 3.39 11.16 14.46
N VAL A 168 4.56 10.71 14.00
CA VAL A 168 5.87 11.13 14.52
C VAL A 168 6.08 12.62 14.33
N THR A 169 5.70 13.19 13.20
CA THR A 169 5.80 14.63 12.94
C THR A 169 4.96 15.44 13.91
N VAL A 170 3.74 15.00 14.18
CA VAL A 170 2.86 15.65 15.16
C VAL A 170 3.41 15.47 16.58
N ALA A 171 3.85 14.28 16.95
CA ALA A 171 4.41 13.99 18.28
C ALA A 171 5.68 14.82 18.57
N LYS A 172 6.52 15.06 17.56
CA LYS A 172 7.70 15.94 17.66
C LYS A 172 7.37 17.44 17.61
N GLY A 173 6.10 17.81 17.58
CA GLY A 173 5.66 19.21 17.56
C GLY A 173 5.69 19.87 16.19
N GLY A 174 5.66 19.07 15.12
CA GLY A 174 5.58 19.55 13.75
C GLY A 174 6.90 19.48 12.97
N SER A 175 6.91 20.00 11.75
CA SER A 175 8.10 20.02 10.89
C SER A 175 9.19 20.94 11.44
N LYS A 176 10.45 20.76 10.98
CA LYS A 176 11.58 21.65 11.34
C LYS A 176 11.25 23.13 11.14
N TRP A 177 10.49 23.46 10.10
CA TRP A 177 10.02 24.82 9.83
C TRP A 177 9.03 25.32 10.89
N GLN A 178 8.16 24.47 11.41
CA GLN A 178 7.24 24.84 12.51
C GLN A 178 8.00 25.07 13.79
N HIS A 179 9.04 24.28 14.10
CA HIS A 179 9.93 24.53 15.22
C HIS A 179 10.65 25.87 15.08
N ILE A 180 11.21 26.17 13.91
CA ILE A 180 11.89 27.45 13.65
C ILE A 180 10.90 28.60 13.79
N LYS A 181 9.70 28.50 13.21
CA LYS A 181 8.66 29.53 13.35
C LYS A 181 8.23 29.73 14.81
N ARG A 182 8.06 28.64 15.58
CA ARG A 182 7.74 28.73 17.01
C ARG A 182 8.88 29.36 17.79
N ALA A 183 10.12 28.94 17.56
CA ALA A 183 11.28 29.52 18.21
C ALA A 183 11.40 31.03 17.91
N ALA A 184 11.33 31.45 16.65
CA ALA A 184 11.34 32.82 16.22
C ALA A 184 10.20 33.64 16.87
N LYS A 185 8.99 33.10 16.94
CA LYS A 185 7.85 33.76 17.62
C LYS A 185 8.11 33.98 19.10
N TRP A 186 8.61 32.95 19.80
CA TRP A 186 8.93 33.07 21.23
C TRP A 186 10.10 34.02 21.50
N THR A 187 11.13 34.02 20.64
CA THR A 187 12.26 34.96 20.72
C THR A 187 11.77 36.39 20.50
N ALA A 188 10.92 36.65 19.51
CA ALA A 188 10.36 37.97 19.27
C ALA A 188 9.50 38.45 20.45
N ILE A 189 8.72 37.58 21.06
CA ILE A 189 7.92 37.90 22.26
C ILE A 189 8.85 38.20 23.45
N GLY A 190 9.87 37.36 23.67
CA GLY A 190 10.84 37.52 24.75
C GLY A 190 11.62 38.83 24.62
N LEU A 191 12.05 39.17 23.40
CA LEU A 191 12.71 40.44 23.12
C LEU A 191 11.79 41.65 23.35
N GLY A 192 10.51 41.53 22.91
CA GLY A 192 9.51 42.56 23.11
C GLY A 192 9.24 42.84 24.61
N ILE A 193 9.05 41.77 25.39
CA ILE A 193 8.83 41.90 26.86
C ILE A 193 10.10 42.39 27.55
N GLY A 194 11.28 41.90 27.19
CA GLY A 194 12.56 42.31 27.76
C GLY A 194 12.88 43.77 27.48
N ALA A 195 12.63 44.27 26.26
CA ALA A 195 12.83 45.66 25.89
C ALA A 195 11.86 46.58 26.66
N LEU A 196 10.58 46.22 26.77
CA LEU A 196 9.60 47.01 27.53
C LEU A 196 9.87 46.97 29.03
N GLY A 197 10.27 45.85 29.59
CA GLY A 197 10.65 45.67 30.99
C GLY A 197 11.92 46.42 31.33
N GLY A 198 12.93 46.39 30.46
CA GLY A 198 14.20 47.11 30.61
C GLY A 198 14.02 48.63 30.60
N VAL A 199 13.23 49.14 29.63
CA VAL A 199 12.91 50.59 29.57
C VAL A 199 12.12 51.04 30.80
N ALA A 200 11.16 50.24 31.28
CA ALA A 200 10.40 50.56 32.48
C ALA A 200 11.29 50.56 33.74
N ALA A 201 12.26 49.64 33.86
CA ALA A 201 13.19 49.60 34.98
C ALA A 201 14.16 50.82 34.98
N VAL A 202 14.70 51.17 33.81
CA VAL A 202 15.62 52.32 33.69
C VAL A 202 14.90 53.66 33.93
N CYS A 203 13.66 53.83 33.40
CA CYS A 203 12.89 55.05 33.65
C CYS A 203 12.30 55.10 35.08
N GLY A 204 12.02 53.93 35.71
CA GLY A 204 11.50 53.84 37.08
C GLY A 204 12.55 54.18 38.15
N THR A 205 13.83 54.02 37.86
CA THR A 205 14.95 54.34 38.77
C THR A 205 15.43 55.77 38.70
N GLY A 206 14.76 56.65 37.97
CA GLY A 206 15.05 58.11 37.97
C GLY A 206 16.27 58.51 37.16
N HIS A 207 16.87 57.62 36.37
CA HIS A 207 18.07 57.90 35.58
C HIS A 207 17.79 58.39 34.16
N CYS A 208 16.53 58.68 33.81
CA CYS A 208 16.18 59.39 32.56
C CYS A 208 16.21 60.92 32.87
N LYS A 209 17.35 61.56 32.62
CA LYS A 209 17.40 62.98 32.40
C LYS A 209 17.17 63.33 30.96
#